data_cab9ade6f7fbedb761813caf8442f67b
#
_entry.id   cab9ade6f7fbedb761813caf8442f67b
#
_cell.length_a   1.000
_cell.length_b   1.000
_cell.length_c   1.000
_cell.angle_alpha   90.00
_cell.angle_beta   90.00
_cell.angle_gamma   90.00
#
_symmetry.space_group_name_H-M   'P 1'
#
loop_
_entity.id
_entity.type
_entity.pdbx_description
1 polymer ?
#
loop_
_entity_poly.entity_id
_entity_poly.type
_entity_poly.pdbx_seq_one_letter_code
_entity_poly.pdbx_strand_id
1 'polypeptide(L)'
;MSASAGTGVFVLSLMSIPICYLFNSLIYNNGAEAFFFAGCTTVLILAVSARFMIKKKAPVDPLFYVYAVYAFLSVVNLIIGLEQDNIIDGFVTFYLKVASIVLDSYRAIGLYWVGSFLMRAIVYILGNAVGKYGTHVSPLFLLYMLYISVSVWASFRIFSQSSTRDVQPKSIQDAERKSLLHRPLDLLFVIYLIPAFAFCVFRGLIVLDCSSKWCQDYTQQYEPYLKDPSAYPKVQMLVSMLYSGPYYIITLYGLIVEGCEWMPDLTLVHSGAVAQAQFAHIGASLHTRTPFSYRVPADSQPVFLLINILYALVPQALCYRCRTRPAFFLRPTADKKTK
;
A
#
# COMPACT_ATOMS: atom_id res chain seq x y z
N MET A 1 23.30 -31.05 -9.12
CA MET A 1 23.24 -29.65 -8.67
C MET A 1 21.86 -29.37 -8.10
N SER A 2 21.73 -29.12 -6.81
CA SER A 2 20.44 -28.73 -6.24
C SER A 2 20.20 -27.25 -6.54
N ALA A 3 19.20 -26.93 -7.35
CA ALA A 3 18.78 -25.55 -7.56
C ALA A 3 18.55 -24.88 -6.20
N SER A 4 19.05 -23.66 -6.03
CA SER A 4 18.79 -22.90 -4.81
C SER A 4 17.29 -22.61 -4.70
N ALA A 5 16.77 -22.40 -3.48
CA ALA A 5 15.37 -22.05 -3.27
C ALA A 5 14.98 -20.78 -4.06
N GLY A 6 15.92 -19.84 -4.23
CA GLY A 6 15.74 -18.66 -5.07
C GLY A 6 15.54 -18.97 -6.55
N THR A 7 16.31 -19.92 -7.11
CA THR A 7 16.12 -20.37 -8.49
C THR A 7 14.72 -20.99 -8.69
N GLY A 8 14.23 -21.74 -7.70
CA GLY A 8 12.89 -22.31 -7.74
C GLY A 8 11.79 -21.22 -7.76
N VAL A 9 11.90 -20.20 -6.93
CA VAL A 9 10.96 -19.06 -6.93
C VAL A 9 11.02 -18.30 -8.24
N PHE A 10 12.22 -18.07 -8.79
CA PHE A 10 12.38 -17.42 -10.08
C PHE A 10 11.70 -18.20 -11.22
N VAL A 11 11.91 -19.52 -11.30
CA VAL A 11 11.25 -20.37 -12.29
C VAL A 11 9.72 -20.34 -12.12
N LEU A 12 9.22 -20.45 -10.87
CA LEU A 12 7.79 -20.35 -10.58
C LEU A 12 7.21 -18.98 -10.98
N SER A 13 7.95 -17.90 -10.81
CA SER A 13 7.46 -16.57 -11.24
C SER A 13 7.38 -16.46 -12.76
N LEU A 14 8.31 -17.04 -13.51
CA LEU A 14 8.26 -17.09 -14.97
C LEU A 14 7.12 -17.96 -15.50
N MET A 15 6.64 -18.94 -14.74
CA MET A 15 5.45 -19.73 -15.11
C MET A 15 4.18 -18.89 -15.20
N SER A 16 4.17 -17.69 -14.65
CA SER A 16 3.04 -16.74 -14.84
C SER A 16 2.81 -16.38 -16.31
N ILE A 17 3.85 -16.35 -17.14
CA ILE A 17 3.76 -16.03 -18.57
C ILE A 17 2.86 -17.03 -19.31
N PRO A 18 3.18 -18.34 -19.37
CA PRO A 18 2.31 -19.30 -20.03
C PRO A 18 0.95 -19.45 -19.35
N ILE A 19 0.88 -19.24 -18.04
CA ILE A 19 -0.38 -19.30 -17.29
C ILE A 19 -1.30 -18.16 -17.73
N CYS A 20 -0.83 -16.92 -17.81
CA CYS A 20 -1.63 -15.78 -18.29
C CYS A 20 -2.15 -16.04 -19.71
N TYR A 21 -1.30 -16.51 -20.61
CA TYR A 21 -1.70 -16.84 -21.98
C TYR A 21 -2.79 -17.92 -22.04
N LEU A 22 -2.61 -19.01 -21.29
CA LEU A 22 -3.60 -20.10 -21.18
C LEU A 22 -4.93 -19.59 -20.63
N PHE A 23 -4.90 -18.77 -19.59
CA PHE A 23 -6.11 -18.17 -19.00
C PHE A 23 -6.85 -17.29 -20.00
N ASN A 24 -6.12 -16.43 -20.72
CA ASN A 24 -6.71 -15.56 -21.72
C ASN A 24 -7.41 -16.38 -22.84
N SER A 25 -6.77 -17.43 -23.30
CA SER A 25 -7.32 -18.35 -24.32
C SER A 25 -8.55 -19.11 -23.82
N LEU A 26 -8.53 -19.62 -22.58
CA LEU A 26 -9.65 -20.36 -21.98
C LEU A 26 -10.88 -19.48 -21.77
N ILE A 27 -10.69 -18.24 -21.32
CA ILE A 27 -11.81 -17.31 -21.09
C ILE A 27 -12.47 -16.93 -22.41
N TYR A 28 -11.67 -16.69 -23.44
CA TYR A 28 -12.18 -16.33 -24.76
C TYR A 28 -13.15 -17.40 -25.32
N ASN A 29 -12.88 -18.67 -25.00
CA ASN A 29 -13.62 -19.82 -25.54
C ASN A 29 -14.78 -20.30 -24.65
N ASN A 30 -14.70 -20.17 -23.31
CA ASN A 30 -15.55 -20.93 -22.38
C ASN A 30 -16.26 -20.12 -21.29
N GLY A 31 -16.03 -18.80 -21.18
CA GLY A 31 -16.71 -17.93 -20.22
C GLY A 31 -16.16 -17.95 -18.77
N ALA A 32 -16.86 -17.26 -17.87
CA ALA A 32 -16.39 -16.96 -16.51
C ALA A 32 -16.26 -18.20 -15.59
N GLU A 33 -17.06 -19.24 -15.81
CA GLU A 33 -17.00 -20.46 -14.97
C GLU A 33 -15.70 -21.23 -15.22
N ALA A 34 -15.27 -21.35 -16.48
CA ALA A 34 -14.01 -21.98 -16.84
C ALA A 34 -12.81 -21.23 -16.23
N PHE A 35 -12.90 -19.91 -16.13
CA PHE A 35 -11.89 -19.08 -15.46
C PHE A 35 -11.74 -19.42 -13.99
N PHE A 36 -12.84 -19.56 -13.25
CA PHE A 36 -12.81 -19.91 -11.83
C PHE A 36 -12.17 -21.29 -11.61
N PHE A 37 -12.57 -22.30 -12.39
CA PHE A 37 -11.99 -23.64 -12.29
C PHE A 37 -10.50 -23.66 -12.68
N ALA A 38 -10.12 -22.96 -13.72
CA ALA A 38 -8.72 -22.83 -14.12
C ALA A 38 -7.89 -22.10 -13.07
N GLY A 39 -8.44 -21.07 -12.41
CA GLY A 39 -7.82 -20.36 -11.30
C GLY A 39 -7.53 -21.26 -10.11
N CYS A 40 -8.54 -21.98 -9.65
CA CYS A 40 -8.41 -22.94 -8.56
C CYS A 40 -7.39 -24.04 -8.88
N THR A 41 -7.44 -24.59 -10.12
CA THR A 41 -6.50 -25.62 -10.58
C THR A 41 -5.08 -25.10 -10.62
N THR A 42 -4.86 -23.89 -11.09
CA THR A 42 -3.53 -23.26 -11.14
C THR A 42 -2.94 -23.03 -9.74
N VAL A 43 -3.74 -22.51 -8.81
CA VAL A 43 -3.33 -22.33 -7.41
C VAL A 43 -2.96 -23.68 -6.79
N LEU A 44 -3.75 -24.73 -7.06
CA LEU A 44 -3.48 -26.07 -6.58
C LEU A 44 -2.17 -26.62 -7.16
N ILE A 45 -1.93 -26.50 -8.46
CA ILE A 45 -0.71 -26.94 -9.13
C ILE A 45 0.50 -26.19 -8.59
N LEU A 46 0.41 -24.87 -8.41
CA LEU A 46 1.49 -24.06 -7.82
C LEU A 46 1.80 -24.48 -6.38
N ALA A 47 0.76 -24.70 -5.56
CA ALA A 47 0.92 -25.14 -4.17
C ALA A 47 1.56 -26.54 -4.10
N VAL A 48 1.12 -27.48 -4.93
CA VAL A 48 1.67 -28.83 -5.03
C VAL A 48 3.12 -28.79 -5.53
N SER A 49 3.40 -28.01 -6.58
CA SER A 49 4.77 -27.86 -7.13
C SER A 49 5.71 -27.25 -6.10
N ALA A 50 5.29 -26.21 -5.39
CA ALA A 50 6.05 -25.61 -4.31
C ALA A 50 6.35 -26.63 -3.21
N ARG A 51 5.37 -27.46 -2.83
CA ARG A 51 5.54 -28.51 -1.82
C ARG A 51 6.53 -29.61 -2.26
N PHE A 52 6.48 -30.01 -3.53
CA PHE A 52 7.44 -30.99 -4.07
C PHE A 52 8.87 -30.46 -4.11
N MET A 53 9.04 -29.19 -4.47
CA MET A 53 10.37 -28.55 -4.50
C MET A 53 11.00 -28.42 -3.10
N ILE A 54 10.18 -28.32 -2.05
CA ILE A 54 10.63 -28.09 -0.68
C ILE A 54 10.79 -29.40 0.11
N LYS A 55 10.18 -30.50 -0.32
CA LYS A 55 10.16 -31.80 0.41
C LYS A 55 11.56 -32.37 0.76
N LYS A 56 12.64 -31.86 0.18
CA LYS A 56 14.02 -32.31 0.39
C LYS A 56 14.90 -31.37 1.23
N LYS A 57 14.37 -30.28 1.83
CA LYS A 57 15.15 -29.31 2.60
C LYS A 57 14.48 -28.94 3.93
N ALA A 58 15.32 -28.47 4.87
CA ALA A 58 14.90 -27.99 6.18
C ALA A 58 13.65 -27.09 6.16
N PRO A 59 12.87 -27.00 7.25
CA PRO A 59 11.66 -26.22 7.31
C PRO A 59 11.94 -24.77 6.88
N VAL A 60 11.26 -24.36 5.80
CA VAL A 60 11.39 -23.00 5.24
C VAL A 60 10.48 -22.08 6.03
N ASP A 61 10.97 -20.89 6.35
CA ASP A 61 10.18 -19.81 6.96
C ASP A 61 8.89 -19.60 6.15
N PRO A 62 7.69 -19.56 6.78
CA PRO A 62 6.42 -19.26 6.09
C PRO A 62 6.48 -18.02 5.20
N LEU A 63 7.29 -17.02 5.55
CA LEU A 63 7.52 -15.84 4.72
C LEU A 63 8.07 -16.15 3.31
N PHE A 64 8.78 -17.27 3.15
CA PHE A 64 9.25 -17.70 1.83
C PHE A 64 8.11 -17.92 0.85
N TYR A 65 7.01 -18.53 1.30
CA TYR A 65 5.83 -18.78 0.47
C TYR A 65 5.13 -17.46 0.08
N VAL A 66 5.07 -16.51 1.01
CA VAL A 66 4.53 -15.17 0.75
C VAL A 66 5.36 -14.47 -0.32
N TYR A 67 6.68 -14.49 -0.22
CA TYR A 67 7.56 -13.90 -1.25
C TYR A 67 7.47 -14.62 -2.59
N ALA A 68 7.29 -15.95 -2.62
CA ALA A 68 7.10 -16.68 -3.86
C ALA A 68 5.81 -16.28 -4.59
N VAL A 69 4.70 -16.10 -3.84
CA VAL A 69 3.44 -15.59 -4.39
C VAL A 69 3.59 -14.16 -4.89
N TYR A 70 4.26 -13.29 -4.13
CA TYR A 70 4.51 -11.92 -4.58
C TYR A 70 5.37 -11.85 -5.84
N ALA A 71 6.40 -12.70 -5.97
CA ALA A 71 7.22 -12.77 -7.17
C ALA A 71 6.39 -13.18 -8.40
N PHE A 72 5.51 -14.18 -8.23
CA PHE A 72 4.57 -14.60 -9.28
C PHE A 72 3.63 -13.47 -9.69
N LEU A 73 2.96 -12.83 -8.72
CA LEU A 73 2.05 -11.71 -8.97
C LEU A 73 2.76 -10.51 -9.59
N SER A 74 4.03 -10.28 -9.28
CA SER A 74 4.81 -9.19 -9.87
C SER A 74 5.01 -9.38 -11.37
N VAL A 75 5.23 -10.62 -11.83
CA VAL A 75 5.33 -10.93 -13.27
C VAL A 75 3.95 -10.82 -13.94
N VAL A 76 2.88 -11.27 -13.30
CA VAL A 76 1.51 -11.05 -13.80
C VAL A 76 1.22 -9.57 -13.99
N ASN A 77 1.55 -8.73 -12.99
CA ASN A 77 1.36 -7.28 -13.07
C ASN A 77 2.20 -6.64 -14.18
N LEU A 78 3.41 -7.14 -14.40
CA LEU A 78 4.24 -6.68 -15.52
C LEU A 78 3.59 -7.01 -16.87
N ILE A 79 3.06 -8.23 -17.05
CA ILE A 79 2.35 -8.65 -18.27
C ILE A 79 1.14 -7.75 -18.51
N ILE A 80 0.33 -7.51 -17.47
CA ILE A 80 -0.82 -6.60 -17.55
C ILE A 80 -0.39 -5.20 -18.01
N GLY A 81 0.69 -4.66 -17.44
CA GLY A 81 1.21 -3.35 -17.83
C GLY A 81 1.70 -3.32 -19.28
N LEU A 82 2.45 -4.32 -19.72
CA LEU A 82 2.97 -4.40 -21.08
C LEU A 82 1.86 -4.55 -22.14
N GLU A 83 0.82 -5.33 -21.85
CA GLU A 83 -0.32 -5.48 -22.75
C GLU A 83 -1.21 -4.23 -22.77
N GLN A 84 -1.38 -3.56 -21.64
CA GLN A 84 -2.08 -2.27 -21.58
C GLN A 84 -1.36 -1.19 -22.41
N ASP A 85 -0.04 -1.29 -22.53
CA ASP A 85 0.80 -0.40 -23.33
C ASP A 85 0.88 -0.79 -24.79
N ASN A 86 0.17 -1.86 -25.21
CA ASN A 86 0.26 -2.45 -26.53
C ASN A 86 1.69 -2.87 -26.95
N ILE A 87 2.54 -3.22 -25.98
CA ILE A 87 3.88 -3.76 -26.22
C ILE A 87 3.80 -5.26 -26.51
N ILE A 88 2.88 -5.95 -25.84
CA ILE A 88 2.53 -7.36 -26.07
C ILE A 88 1.02 -7.49 -26.22
N ASP A 89 0.54 -8.59 -26.80
CA ASP A 89 -0.88 -8.85 -26.97
C ASP A 89 -1.20 -10.35 -26.74
N GLY A 90 -2.44 -10.63 -26.33
CA GLY A 90 -2.96 -12.00 -26.24
C GLY A 90 -2.69 -12.70 -24.91
N PHE A 91 -2.14 -12.05 -23.89
CA PHE A 91 -1.90 -12.66 -22.57
C PHE A 91 -2.99 -12.38 -21.56
N VAL A 92 -3.52 -11.16 -21.54
CA VAL A 92 -4.53 -10.70 -20.58
C VAL A 92 -5.60 -9.82 -21.22
N THR A 93 -5.75 -9.86 -22.55
CA THR A 93 -6.69 -9.04 -23.35
C THR A 93 -8.11 -9.10 -22.81
N PHE A 94 -8.59 -10.28 -22.45
CA PHE A 94 -9.93 -10.44 -21.89
C PHE A 94 -10.03 -9.84 -20.48
N TYR A 95 -9.01 -10.03 -19.65
CA TYR A 95 -8.92 -9.40 -18.32
C TYR A 95 -8.95 -7.88 -18.45
N LEU A 96 -8.19 -7.31 -19.39
CA LEU A 96 -8.21 -5.87 -19.65
C LEU A 96 -9.57 -5.40 -20.18
N LYS A 97 -10.26 -6.18 -21.01
CA LYS A 97 -11.59 -5.86 -21.49
C LYS A 97 -12.65 -5.92 -20.39
N VAL A 98 -12.58 -6.90 -19.49
CA VAL A 98 -13.44 -6.97 -18.29
C VAL A 98 -13.03 -5.90 -17.29
N ALA A 99 -11.74 -5.66 -17.09
CA ALA A 99 -11.23 -4.61 -16.25
C ALA A 99 -11.56 -3.22 -16.82
N SER A 100 -11.73 -3.04 -18.14
CA SER A 100 -12.17 -1.77 -18.71
C SER A 100 -13.61 -1.41 -18.33
N ILE A 101 -14.45 -2.39 -18.05
CA ILE A 101 -15.79 -2.17 -17.45
C ILE A 101 -15.65 -1.80 -15.95
N VAL A 102 -14.52 -2.15 -15.32
CA VAL A 102 -14.16 -1.87 -13.92
C VAL A 102 -13.06 -0.78 -13.83
N LEU A 103 -12.79 -0.05 -14.94
CA LEU A 103 -11.60 0.81 -15.12
C LEU A 103 -11.49 1.97 -14.12
N ASP A 104 -12.58 2.44 -13.55
CA ASP A 104 -12.54 3.35 -12.40
C ASP A 104 -11.92 2.68 -11.16
N SER A 105 -12.05 1.36 -11.04
CA SER A 105 -11.47 0.54 -9.97
C SER A 105 -9.96 0.35 -10.12
N TYR A 106 -9.44 0.19 -11.34
CA TYR A 106 -8.00 -0.10 -11.57
C TYR A 106 -7.10 1.06 -11.15
N ARG A 107 -7.43 2.29 -11.56
CA ARG A 107 -6.67 3.47 -11.16
C ARG A 107 -6.68 3.66 -9.64
N ALA A 108 -7.82 3.42 -9.01
CA ALA A 108 -7.95 3.49 -7.56
C ALA A 108 -7.10 2.45 -6.85
N ILE A 109 -7.16 1.20 -7.28
CA ILE A 109 -6.32 0.11 -6.75
C ILE A 109 -4.85 0.41 -6.99
N GLY A 110 -4.52 0.92 -8.18
CA GLY A 110 -3.16 1.32 -8.54
C GLY A 110 -2.60 2.43 -7.66
N LEU A 111 -3.36 3.48 -7.37
CA LEU A 111 -2.95 4.57 -6.49
C LEU A 111 -2.76 4.09 -5.04
N TYR A 112 -3.64 3.22 -4.55
CA TYR A 112 -3.49 2.59 -3.24
C TYR A 112 -2.21 1.75 -3.17
N TRP A 113 -1.96 0.93 -4.19
CA TRP A 113 -0.74 0.13 -4.30
C TRP A 113 0.51 1.01 -4.37
N VAL A 114 0.48 2.11 -5.13
CA VAL A 114 1.59 3.07 -5.21
C VAL A 114 1.96 3.60 -3.83
N GLY A 115 0.98 3.99 -3.03
CA GLY A 115 1.22 4.46 -1.67
C GLY A 115 1.90 3.40 -0.79
N SER A 116 1.35 2.19 -0.78
CA SER A 116 1.90 1.04 -0.05
C SER A 116 3.33 0.71 -0.51
N PHE A 117 3.55 0.68 -1.83
CA PHE A 117 4.84 0.38 -2.42
C PHE A 117 5.89 1.45 -2.08
N LEU A 118 5.57 2.74 -2.27
CA LEU A 118 6.51 3.84 -2.01
C LEU A 118 6.92 3.89 -0.54
N MET A 119 5.97 3.73 0.39
CA MET A 119 6.28 3.67 1.82
C MET A 119 7.29 2.57 2.12
N ARG A 120 7.05 1.36 1.63
CA ARG A 120 7.96 0.23 1.82
C ARG A 120 9.32 0.45 1.17
N ALA A 121 9.34 0.97 -0.08
CA ALA A 121 10.57 1.17 -0.84
C ALA A 121 11.48 2.21 -0.17
N ILE A 122 10.92 3.33 0.25
CA ILE A 122 11.68 4.40 0.92
C ILE A 122 12.28 3.90 2.24
N VAL A 123 11.47 3.24 3.07
CA VAL A 123 11.95 2.67 4.34
C VAL A 123 13.02 1.60 4.11
N TYR A 124 12.86 0.77 3.09
CA TYR A 124 13.84 -0.26 2.74
C TYR A 124 15.17 0.35 2.27
N ILE A 125 15.13 1.32 1.34
CA ILE A 125 16.35 1.98 0.83
C ILE A 125 17.10 2.67 1.98
N LEU A 126 16.41 3.51 2.73
CA LEU A 126 17.03 4.25 3.84
C LEU A 126 17.50 3.32 4.95
N GLY A 127 16.69 2.31 5.30
CA GLY A 127 17.05 1.31 6.30
C GLY A 127 18.29 0.50 5.91
N ASN A 128 18.47 0.17 4.63
CA ASN A 128 19.70 -0.47 4.15
C ASN A 128 20.89 0.49 4.15
N ALA A 129 20.68 1.75 3.75
CA ALA A 129 21.77 2.74 3.69
C ALA A 129 22.37 3.06 5.07
N VAL A 130 21.53 3.18 6.11
CA VAL A 130 21.98 3.51 7.48
C VAL A 130 22.12 2.30 8.39
N GLY A 131 21.71 1.12 7.94
CA GLY A 131 21.76 -0.12 8.71
C GLY A 131 23.18 -0.67 8.86
N LYS A 132 23.36 -1.61 9.77
CA LYS A 132 24.64 -2.27 10.12
C LYS A 132 25.42 -2.81 8.91
N TYR A 133 24.73 -3.18 7.84
CA TYR A 133 25.31 -3.77 6.62
C TYR A 133 25.29 -2.80 5.42
N GLY A 134 25.05 -1.51 5.65
CA GLY A 134 24.92 -0.49 4.60
C GLY A 134 26.15 -0.31 3.70
N THR A 135 27.34 -0.72 4.19
CA THR A 135 28.59 -0.68 3.40
C THR A 135 28.74 -1.85 2.41
N HIS A 136 27.90 -2.87 2.53
CA HIS A 136 27.97 -4.05 1.67
C HIS A 136 26.75 -4.09 0.73
N VAL A 137 26.98 -3.71 -0.52
CA VAL A 137 25.97 -3.84 -1.58
C VAL A 137 25.79 -5.29 -1.95
N SER A 138 24.71 -5.92 -1.48
CA SER A 138 24.40 -7.31 -1.84
C SER A 138 23.77 -7.39 -3.24
N PRO A 139 23.97 -8.52 -3.97
CA PRO A 139 23.26 -8.74 -5.24
C PRO A 139 21.74 -8.66 -5.10
N LEU A 140 21.21 -9.04 -3.94
CA LEU A 140 19.78 -8.95 -3.62
C LEU A 140 19.31 -7.48 -3.57
N PHE A 141 20.12 -6.58 -3.03
CA PHE A 141 19.84 -5.15 -3.01
C PHE A 141 19.75 -4.58 -4.43
N LEU A 142 20.70 -4.94 -5.32
CA LEU A 142 20.67 -4.52 -6.72
C LEU A 142 19.42 -5.02 -7.45
N LEU A 143 19.05 -6.28 -7.26
CA LEU A 143 17.81 -6.85 -7.83
C LEU A 143 16.57 -6.10 -7.33
N TYR A 144 16.56 -5.75 -6.04
CA TYR A 144 15.46 -4.98 -5.48
C TYR A 144 15.39 -3.55 -6.02
N MET A 145 16.52 -2.92 -6.32
CA MET A 145 16.57 -1.60 -6.96
C MET A 145 15.99 -1.63 -8.38
N LEU A 146 16.22 -2.70 -9.15
CA LEU A 146 15.55 -2.90 -10.45
C LEU A 146 14.02 -3.01 -10.27
N TYR A 147 13.56 -3.79 -9.30
CA TYR A 147 12.13 -3.88 -8.98
C TYR A 147 11.53 -2.53 -8.59
N ILE A 148 12.23 -1.73 -7.77
CA ILE A 148 11.82 -0.38 -7.40
C ILE A 148 11.70 0.51 -8.64
N SER A 149 12.67 0.48 -9.55
CA SER A 149 12.69 1.31 -10.77
C SER A 149 11.47 1.04 -11.66
N VAL A 150 11.13 -0.23 -11.88
CA VAL A 150 9.93 -0.62 -12.64
C VAL A 150 8.65 -0.13 -11.95
N SER A 151 8.58 -0.30 -10.63
CA SER A 151 7.40 0.11 -9.86
C SER A 151 7.24 1.64 -9.80
N VAL A 152 8.33 2.40 -9.75
CA VAL A 152 8.31 3.87 -9.84
C VAL A 152 7.81 4.29 -11.23
N TRP A 153 8.30 3.67 -12.30
CA TRP A 153 7.80 3.91 -13.65
C TRP A 153 6.29 3.62 -13.78
N ALA A 154 5.82 2.48 -13.26
CA ALA A 154 4.40 2.14 -13.23
C ALA A 154 3.57 3.17 -12.44
N SER A 155 4.12 3.69 -11.33
CA SER A 155 3.49 4.75 -10.54
C SER A 155 3.28 6.02 -11.36
N PHE A 156 4.29 6.48 -12.11
CA PHE A 156 4.16 7.64 -12.99
C PHE A 156 3.07 7.44 -14.04
N ARG A 157 2.95 6.24 -14.61
CA ARG A 157 1.88 5.96 -15.56
C ARG A 157 0.48 6.03 -14.94
N ILE A 158 0.31 5.47 -13.75
CA ILE A 158 -0.97 5.51 -13.03
C ILE A 158 -1.36 6.96 -12.72
N PHE A 159 -0.41 7.79 -12.29
CA PHE A 159 -0.66 9.22 -12.06
C PHE A 159 -1.01 9.99 -13.34
N SER A 160 -0.41 9.61 -14.47
CA SER A 160 -0.66 10.25 -15.78
C SER A 160 -2.00 9.87 -16.39
N GLN A 161 -2.66 8.81 -15.92
CA GLN A 161 -4.00 8.45 -16.38
C GLN A 161 -5.01 9.50 -15.94
N SER A 162 -5.83 9.97 -16.89
CA SER A 162 -6.93 10.90 -16.58
C SER A 162 -7.92 10.21 -15.65
N SER A 163 -8.28 10.89 -14.56
CA SER A 163 -9.41 10.46 -13.73
C SER A 163 -10.68 10.68 -14.52
N THR A 164 -11.38 9.63 -14.92
CA THR A 164 -12.75 9.71 -15.42
C THR A 164 -13.63 10.09 -14.23
N ARG A 165 -13.82 11.39 -14.05
CA ARG A 165 -14.70 11.90 -13.00
C ARG A 165 -16.07 12.07 -13.59
N ASP A 166 -17.05 11.35 -13.07
CA ASP A 166 -18.44 11.55 -13.41
C ASP A 166 -18.81 12.99 -13.11
N VAL A 167 -19.31 13.68 -14.12
CA VAL A 167 -19.84 15.05 -13.96
C VAL A 167 -21.09 14.94 -13.08
N GLN A 168 -20.92 15.23 -11.81
CA GLN A 168 -22.03 15.23 -10.86
C GLN A 168 -23.02 16.37 -11.19
N PRO A 169 -24.34 16.13 -11.12
CA PRO A 169 -25.35 17.18 -11.30
C PRO A 169 -25.10 18.35 -10.35
N LYS A 170 -25.29 19.59 -10.85
CA LYS A 170 -25.10 20.83 -10.05
C LYS A 170 -25.88 20.80 -8.73
N SER A 171 -27.08 20.24 -8.72
CA SER A 171 -27.92 20.14 -7.52
C SER A 171 -27.27 19.32 -6.39
N ILE A 172 -26.51 18.25 -6.74
CA ILE A 172 -25.79 17.43 -5.76
C ILE A 172 -24.54 18.18 -5.27
N GLN A 173 -23.84 18.87 -6.17
CA GLN A 173 -22.67 19.68 -5.78
C GLN A 173 -23.07 20.78 -4.79
N ASP A 174 -24.15 21.52 -5.07
CA ASP A 174 -24.63 22.61 -4.19
C ASP A 174 -25.14 22.06 -2.85
N ALA A 175 -25.73 20.87 -2.83
CA ALA A 175 -26.18 20.22 -1.59
C ALA A 175 -25.01 19.79 -0.69
N GLU A 176 -23.85 19.41 -1.25
CA GLU A 176 -22.65 19.02 -0.49
C GLU A 176 -21.73 20.19 -0.13
N ARG A 177 -21.90 21.37 -0.74
CA ARG A 177 -21.13 22.61 -0.46
C ARG A 177 -21.57 23.32 0.81
N LYS A 178 -21.84 22.56 1.85
CA LYS A 178 -22.20 23.10 3.16
C LYS A 178 -20.94 23.38 3.98
N SER A 179 -21.03 24.31 4.92
CA SER A 179 -19.96 24.57 5.87
C SER A 179 -19.59 23.28 6.63
N LEU A 180 -18.36 23.18 7.11
CA LEU A 180 -17.83 22.02 7.82
C LEU A 180 -18.74 21.54 8.98
N LEU A 181 -19.37 22.50 9.70
CA LEU A 181 -20.30 22.19 10.79
C LEU A 181 -21.56 21.43 10.36
N HIS A 182 -21.95 21.54 9.10
CA HIS A 182 -23.09 20.81 8.52
C HIS A 182 -22.67 19.49 7.86
N ARG A 183 -21.39 19.12 7.95
CA ARG A 183 -20.83 17.89 7.42
C ARG A 183 -20.19 17.07 8.57
N PRO A 184 -21.01 16.38 9.39
CA PRO A 184 -20.55 15.78 10.65
C PRO A 184 -19.43 14.74 10.46
N LEU A 185 -19.45 13.98 9.35
CA LEU A 185 -18.37 13.03 9.06
C LEU A 185 -17.04 13.73 8.75
N ASP A 186 -17.06 14.81 7.96
CA ASP A 186 -15.87 15.58 7.63
C ASP A 186 -15.33 16.30 8.88
N LEU A 187 -16.22 16.78 9.74
CA LEU A 187 -15.86 17.35 11.04
C LEU A 187 -15.17 16.30 11.94
N LEU A 188 -15.71 15.08 11.98
CA LEU A 188 -15.09 13.99 12.74
C LEU A 188 -13.66 13.67 12.24
N PHE A 189 -13.46 13.65 10.92
CA PHE A 189 -12.12 13.48 10.36
C PHE A 189 -11.17 14.63 10.72
N VAL A 190 -11.64 15.87 10.69
CA VAL A 190 -10.85 17.03 11.14
C VAL A 190 -10.43 16.90 12.60
N ILE A 191 -11.37 16.53 13.48
CA ILE A 191 -11.09 16.29 14.91
C ILE A 191 -10.06 15.17 15.10
N TYR A 192 -10.10 14.13 14.27
CA TYR A 192 -9.13 13.02 14.32
C TYR A 192 -7.75 13.43 13.78
N LEU A 193 -7.69 14.17 12.67
CA LEU A 193 -6.43 14.51 12.00
C LEU A 193 -5.49 15.36 12.85
N ILE A 194 -6.04 16.22 13.72
CA ILE A 194 -5.23 17.07 14.61
C ILE A 194 -4.42 16.23 15.61
N PRO A 195 -5.01 15.37 16.44
CA PRO A 195 -4.23 14.49 17.33
C PRO A 195 -3.39 13.47 16.55
N ALA A 196 -3.82 13.01 15.37
CA ALA A 196 -3.02 12.12 14.53
C ALA A 196 -1.72 12.80 14.05
N PHE A 197 -1.79 14.07 13.65
CA PHE A 197 -0.61 14.88 13.34
C PHE A 197 0.31 15.01 14.56
N ALA A 198 -0.22 15.43 15.70
CA ALA A 198 0.56 15.58 16.92
C ALA A 198 1.23 14.26 17.34
N PHE A 199 0.52 13.16 17.24
CA PHE A 199 1.03 11.83 17.57
C PHE A 199 2.11 11.35 16.58
N CYS A 200 1.96 11.67 15.30
CA CYS A 200 2.97 11.40 14.29
C CYS A 200 4.29 12.12 14.59
N VAL A 201 4.22 13.41 14.93
CA VAL A 201 5.38 14.22 15.33
C VAL A 201 5.97 13.68 16.64
N PHE A 202 5.15 13.34 17.62
CA PHE A 202 5.57 12.79 18.91
C PHE A 202 6.40 11.50 18.74
N ARG A 203 5.93 10.54 17.92
CA ARG A 203 6.71 9.33 17.61
C ARG A 203 8.03 9.65 16.89
N GLY A 204 8.01 10.63 15.97
CA GLY A 204 9.22 11.11 15.31
C GLY A 204 10.23 11.69 16.30
N LEU A 205 9.78 12.47 17.28
CA LEU A 205 10.65 13.01 18.33
C LEU A 205 11.21 11.92 19.25
N ILE A 206 10.44 10.89 19.57
CA ILE A 206 10.92 9.74 20.35
C ILE A 206 12.11 9.08 19.68
N VAL A 207 12.04 8.78 18.38
CA VAL A 207 13.15 8.12 17.65
C VAL A 207 14.34 9.06 17.40
N LEU A 208 14.15 10.37 17.57
CA LEU A 208 15.21 11.39 17.61
C LEU A 208 15.76 11.62 19.03
N ASP A 209 15.55 10.67 19.93
CA ASP A 209 16.09 10.64 21.28
C ASP A 209 15.58 11.78 22.19
N CYS A 210 14.29 12.10 22.07
CA CYS A 210 13.59 12.99 23.00
C CYS A 210 13.84 12.54 24.45
N SER A 211 14.40 13.45 25.27
CA SER A 211 14.76 13.19 26.65
C SER A 211 13.65 13.53 27.67
N SER A 212 12.48 14.00 27.18
CA SER A 212 11.38 14.38 28.06
C SER A 212 10.80 13.14 28.78
N LYS A 213 10.31 13.34 30.00
CA LYS A 213 9.70 12.28 30.80
C LYS A 213 8.54 11.61 30.06
N TRP A 214 7.71 12.38 29.36
CA TRP A 214 6.60 11.88 28.55
C TRP A 214 7.05 10.90 27.46
N CYS A 215 8.17 11.20 26.79
CA CYS A 215 8.73 10.32 25.77
C CYS A 215 9.22 9.00 26.37
N GLN A 216 9.86 9.08 27.54
CA GLN A 216 10.40 7.90 28.24
C GLN A 216 9.27 7.01 28.77
N ASP A 217 8.31 7.59 29.50
CA ASP A 217 7.17 6.87 30.06
C ASP A 217 6.36 6.17 28.96
N TYR A 218 6.04 6.90 27.88
CA TYR A 218 5.32 6.33 26.73
C TYR A 218 6.08 5.16 26.10
N THR A 219 7.38 5.33 25.87
CA THR A 219 8.21 4.32 25.22
C THR A 219 8.29 3.05 26.08
N GLN A 220 8.51 3.20 27.40
CA GLN A 220 8.61 2.04 28.29
C GLN A 220 7.29 1.29 28.42
N GLN A 221 6.18 2.00 28.44
CA GLN A 221 4.87 1.42 28.71
C GLN A 221 4.18 0.88 27.46
N TYR A 222 4.24 1.59 26.33
CA TYR A 222 3.39 1.26 25.15
C TYR A 222 4.19 0.85 23.92
N GLU A 223 5.32 1.49 23.62
CA GLU A 223 6.05 1.24 22.36
C GLU A 223 7.59 1.15 22.58
N PRO A 224 8.09 0.15 23.31
CA PRO A 224 9.53 -0.05 23.51
C PRO A 224 10.28 -0.24 22.19
N TYR A 225 9.62 -0.76 21.17
CA TYR A 225 10.16 -0.99 19.82
C TYR A 225 10.75 0.27 19.18
N LEU A 226 10.25 1.46 19.52
CA LEU A 226 10.78 2.74 19.01
C LEU A 226 12.23 2.99 19.44
N LYS A 227 12.70 2.32 20.48
CA LYS A 227 14.09 2.41 21.01
C LYS A 227 14.95 1.19 20.65
N ASP A 228 14.44 0.29 19.82
CA ASP A 228 15.25 -0.80 19.29
C ASP A 228 16.47 -0.24 18.54
N PRO A 229 17.69 -0.70 18.82
CA PRO A 229 18.92 -0.17 18.23
C PRO A 229 19.06 -0.48 16.73
N SER A 230 18.17 -1.30 16.17
CA SER A 230 18.12 -1.49 14.73
C SER A 230 17.71 -0.18 14.03
N ALA A 231 18.25 0.05 12.83
CA ALA A 231 17.92 1.26 12.08
C ALA A 231 16.44 1.34 11.64
N TYR A 232 15.75 0.20 11.58
CA TYR A 232 14.43 0.09 10.98
C TYR A 232 13.35 0.94 11.69
N PRO A 233 13.11 0.85 13.01
CA PRO A 233 12.07 1.64 13.67
C PRO A 233 12.34 3.14 13.57
N LYS A 234 13.61 3.55 13.69
CA LYS A 234 14.02 4.96 13.55
C LYS A 234 13.69 5.49 12.15
N VAL A 235 14.10 4.77 11.12
CA VAL A 235 13.84 5.14 9.71
C VAL A 235 12.34 5.16 9.44
N GLN A 236 11.60 4.15 9.87
CA GLN A 236 10.16 4.05 9.64
C GLN A 236 9.39 5.22 10.26
N MET A 237 9.72 5.60 11.50
CA MET A 237 9.03 6.70 12.18
C MET A 237 9.41 8.06 11.58
N LEU A 238 10.67 8.26 11.17
CA LEU A 238 11.09 9.50 10.51
C LEU A 238 10.43 9.65 9.13
N VAL A 239 10.38 8.58 8.34
CA VAL A 239 9.66 8.58 7.05
C VAL A 239 8.17 8.86 7.27
N SER A 240 7.56 8.23 8.28
CA SER A 240 6.16 8.49 8.62
C SER A 240 5.95 9.95 9.03
N MET A 241 6.80 10.53 9.85
CA MET A 241 6.70 11.93 10.29
C MET A 241 6.84 12.89 9.10
N LEU A 242 7.84 12.69 8.24
CA LEU A 242 8.13 13.57 7.11
C LEU A 242 7.10 13.46 5.98
N TYR A 243 6.45 12.31 5.85
CA TYR A 243 5.41 12.08 4.86
C TYR A 243 4.00 12.35 5.40
N SER A 244 3.63 11.70 6.53
CA SER A 244 2.27 11.81 7.06
C SER A 244 1.99 13.15 7.74
N GLY A 245 3.02 13.80 8.30
CA GLY A 245 2.86 15.14 8.89
C GLY A 245 2.34 16.17 7.88
N PRO A 246 3.03 16.43 6.78
CA PRO A 246 2.51 17.28 5.70
C PRO A 246 1.19 16.81 5.13
N TYR A 247 0.99 15.50 4.97
CA TYR A 247 -0.27 14.95 4.50
C TYR A 247 -1.45 15.37 5.39
N TYR A 248 -1.34 15.28 6.72
CA TYR A 248 -2.42 15.66 7.62
C TYR A 248 -2.79 17.13 7.48
N ILE A 249 -1.80 18.03 7.33
CA ILE A 249 -2.03 19.46 7.14
C ILE A 249 -2.76 19.71 5.81
N ILE A 250 -2.29 19.09 4.73
CA ILE A 250 -2.89 19.24 3.40
C ILE A 250 -4.31 18.68 3.39
N THR A 251 -4.54 17.56 4.07
CA THR A 251 -5.85 16.93 4.15
C THR A 251 -6.84 17.76 4.97
N LEU A 252 -6.39 18.37 6.07
CA LEU A 252 -7.20 19.35 6.82
C LEU A 252 -7.65 20.50 5.91
N TYR A 253 -6.73 21.05 5.13
CA TYR A 253 -7.06 22.08 4.15
C TYR A 253 -8.10 21.59 3.15
N GLY A 254 -7.91 20.39 2.55
CA GLY A 254 -8.82 19.84 1.56
C GLY A 254 -10.21 19.47 2.10
N LEU A 255 -10.37 19.20 3.40
CA LEU A 255 -11.66 18.98 4.04
C LEU A 255 -12.41 20.29 4.35
N ILE A 256 -11.69 21.40 4.50
CA ILE A 256 -12.26 22.70 4.81
C ILE A 256 -12.59 23.48 3.53
N VAL A 257 -11.68 23.43 2.55
CA VAL A 257 -11.76 24.20 1.30
C VAL A 257 -12.39 23.36 0.19
N GLU A 258 -13.44 23.89 -0.44
CA GLU A 258 -14.10 23.24 -1.57
C GLU A 258 -13.24 23.23 -2.85
N GLY A 259 -13.54 22.32 -3.77
CA GLY A 259 -12.88 22.27 -5.08
C GLY A 259 -11.49 21.66 -5.09
N CYS A 260 -11.09 20.97 -4.03
CA CYS A 260 -9.81 20.26 -3.93
C CYS A 260 -9.86 18.91 -4.66
N GLU A 261 -9.84 18.91 -5.99
CA GLU A 261 -10.00 17.72 -6.85
C GLU A 261 -8.93 16.63 -6.62
N TRP A 262 -7.80 16.99 -6.05
CA TRP A 262 -6.71 16.07 -5.74
C TRP A 262 -6.97 15.20 -4.49
N MET A 263 -7.96 15.56 -3.65
CA MET A 263 -8.24 14.87 -2.38
C MET A 263 -8.54 13.37 -2.53
N PRO A 264 -9.42 12.92 -3.45
CA PRO A 264 -9.70 11.49 -3.59
C PRO A 264 -8.46 10.66 -3.97
N ASP A 265 -7.57 11.19 -4.79
CA ASP A 265 -6.35 10.51 -5.21
C ASP A 265 -5.29 10.53 -4.10
N LEU A 266 -5.11 11.67 -3.44
CA LEU A 266 -4.19 11.81 -2.32
C LEU A 266 -4.56 10.88 -1.16
N THR A 267 -5.86 10.77 -0.83
CA THR A 267 -6.33 9.87 0.23
C THR A 267 -6.13 8.40 -0.11
N LEU A 268 -6.22 8.00 -1.40
CA LEU A 268 -5.90 6.64 -1.85
C LEU A 268 -4.44 6.30 -1.63
N VAL A 269 -3.54 7.17 -2.08
CA VAL A 269 -2.08 6.97 -1.91
C VAL A 269 -1.73 6.88 -0.43
N HIS A 270 -2.27 7.78 0.38
CA HIS A 270 -2.00 7.76 1.82
C HIS A 270 -2.56 6.53 2.52
N SER A 271 -3.76 6.09 2.16
CA SER A 271 -4.37 4.89 2.73
C SER A 271 -3.50 3.65 2.48
N GLY A 272 -2.96 3.51 1.27
CA GLY A 272 -1.99 2.45 0.97
C GLY A 272 -0.70 2.57 1.77
N ALA A 273 -0.14 3.78 1.87
CA ALA A 273 1.09 4.05 2.59
C ALA A 273 0.96 3.74 4.09
N VAL A 274 -0.12 4.22 4.72
CA VAL A 274 -0.32 4.01 6.17
C VAL A 274 -0.69 2.56 6.49
N ALA A 275 -1.44 1.88 5.63
CA ALA A 275 -1.72 0.45 5.80
C ALA A 275 -0.43 -0.36 5.83
N GLN A 276 0.49 -0.11 4.89
CA GLN A 276 1.81 -0.75 4.86
C GLN A 276 2.65 -0.41 6.09
N ALA A 277 2.70 0.87 6.48
CA ALA A 277 3.48 1.32 7.63
C ALA A 277 2.98 0.71 8.93
N GLN A 278 1.67 0.71 9.16
CA GLN A 278 1.08 0.16 10.38
C GLN A 278 1.17 -1.36 10.45
N PHE A 279 0.97 -2.06 9.33
CA PHE A 279 1.16 -3.50 9.26
C PHE A 279 2.59 -3.90 9.67
N ALA A 280 3.58 -3.19 9.12
CA ALA A 280 4.98 -3.44 9.44
C ALA A 280 5.32 -3.08 10.89
N HIS A 281 4.81 -1.93 11.40
CA HIS A 281 5.05 -1.48 12.76
C HIS A 281 4.42 -2.42 13.81
N ILE A 282 3.15 -2.76 13.66
CA ILE A 282 2.44 -3.69 14.55
C ILE A 282 3.15 -5.05 14.52
N GLY A 283 3.43 -5.56 13.32
CA GLY A 283 4.10 -6.84 13.15
C GLY A 283 5.46 -6.89 13.85
N ALA A 284 6.32 -5.89 13.61
CA ALA A 284 7.64 -5.82 14.23
C ALA A 284 7.59 -5.65 15.75
N SER A 285 6.66 -4.85 16.26
CA SER A 285 6.52 -4.59 17.70
C SER A 285 6.07 -5.81 18.51
N LEU A 286 5.38 -6.75 17.88
CA LEU A 286 4.83 -7.96 18.52
C LEU A 286 5.60 -9.24 18.19
N HIS A 287 6.45 -9.22 17.15
CA HIS A 287 7.09 -10.43 16.63
C HIS A 287 8.11 -11.03 17.60
N THR A 288 8.19 -12.35 17.62
CA THR A 288 9.11 -13.10 18.51
C THR A 288 10.60 -12.88 18.22
N ARG A 289 10.97 -12.45 17.00
CA ARG A 289 12.35 -12.08 16.64
C ARG A 289 12.79 -10.73 17.23
N THR A 290 11.86 -9.85 17.57
CA THR A 290 12.18 -8.62 18.28
C THR A 290 12.63 -8.97 19.71
N PRO A 291 13.77 -8.47 20.19
CA PRO A 291 14.23 -8.77 21.54
C PRO A 291 13.15 -8.43 22.58
N PHE A 292 13.05 -9.25 23.61
CA PHE A 292 11.98 -9.15 24.60
C PHE A 292 11.88 -7.76 25.24
N SER A 293 13.02 -7.11 25.48
CA SER A 293 13.10 -5.74 26.03
C SER A 293 12.49 -4.66 25.13
N TYR A 294 12.35 -4.92 23.84
CA TYR A 294 11.76 -4.00 22.86
C TYR A 294 10.39 -4.42 22.34
N ARG A 295 9.83 -5.52 22.88
CA ARG A 295 8.44 -5.90 22.56
C ARG A 295 7.45 -5.12 23.41
N VAL A 296 6.26 -4.95 22.86
CA VAL A 296 5.15 -4.37 23.61
C VAL A 296 4.78 -5.28 24.79
N PRO A 297 4.76 -4.77 26.04
CA PRO A 297 4.37 -5.55 27.21
C PRO A 297 2.95 -6.11 27.06
N ALA A 298 2.71 -7.32 27.57
CA ALA A 298 1.42 -8.00 27.42
C ALA A 298 0.25 -7.16 27.93
N ASP A 299 0.42 -6.47 29.04
CA ASP A 299 -0.60 -5.62 29.65
C ASP A 299 -0.95 -4.39 28.79
N SER A 300 0.00 -3.91 27.99
CA SER A 300 -0.17 -2.73 27.13
C SER A 300 -0.59 -3.08 25.69
N GLN A 301 -0.57 -4.37 25.30
CA GLN A 301 -0.93 -4.80 23.94
C GLN A 301 -2.33 -4.35 23.48
N PRO A 302 -3.40 -4.41 24.30
CA PRO A 302 -4.72 -3.96 23.87
C PRO A 302 -4.74 -2.48 23.50
N VAL A 303 -4.10 -1.63 24.31
CA VAL A 303 -4.01 -0.17 24.06
C VAL A 303 -3.16 0.11 22.83
N PHE A 304 -1.99 -0.55 22.73
CA PHE A 304 -1.11 -0.46 21.56
C PHE A 304 -1.85 -0.83 20.26
N LEU A 305 -2.55 -1.96 20.25
CA LEU A 305 -3.31 -2.41 19.08
C LEU A 305 -4.46 -1.46 18.76
N LEU A 306 -5.22 -1.00 19.75
CA LEU A 306 -6.31 -0.05 19.54
C LEU A 306 -5.81 1.23 18.84
N ILE A 307 -4.75 1.84 19.34
CA ILE A 307 -4.17 3.07 18.78
C ILE A 307 -3.70 2.83 17.34
N ASN A 308 -2.94 1.77 17.11
CA ASN A 308 -2.35 1.50 15.80
C ASN A 308 -3.37 1.03 14.77
N ILE A 309 -4.39 0.28 15.16
CA ILE A 309 -5.51 -0.10 14.30
C ILE A 309 -6.34 1.12 13.92
N LEU A 310 -6.67 2.00 14.88
CA LEU A 310 -7.37 3.25 14.57
C LEU A 310 -6.54 4.12 13.61
N TYR A 311 -5.23 4.19 13.83
CA TYR A 311 -4.31 4.93 12.98
C TYR A 311 -4.25 4.36 11.55
N ALA A 312 -4.50 3.06 11.38
CA ALA A 312 -4.61 2.40 10.08
C ALA A 312 -6.01 2.57 9.44
N LEU A 313 -7.08 2.41 10.22
CA LEU A 313 -8.44 2.32 9.69
C LEU A 313 -9.07 3.69 9.36
N VAL A 314 -8.80 4.73 10.16
CA VAL A 314 -9.43 6.04 9.92
C VAL A 314 -9.02 6.64 8.57
N PRO A 315 -7.77 6.57 8.10
CA PRO A 315 -7.43 6.97 6.73
C PRO A 315 -8.17 6.17 5.64
N GLN A 316 -8.46 4.89 5.87
CA GLN A 316 -9.27 4.08 4.94
C GLN A 316 -10.71 4.61 4.87
N ALA A 317 -11.31 4.93 6.03
CA ALA A 317 -12.63 5.51 6.10
C ALA A 317 -12.70 6.89 5.43
N LEU A 318 -11.68 7.72 5.62
CA LEU A 318 -11.56 9.01 4.95
C LEU A 318 -11.46 8.85 3.43
N CYS A 319 -10.63 7.94 2.97
CA CYS A 319 -10.50 7.59 1.55
C CYS A 319 -11.85 7.15 0.97
N TYR A 320 -12.55 6.25 1.65
CA TYR A 320 -13.89 5.80 1.27
C TYR A 320 -14.87 6.99 1.16
N ARG A 321 -14.87 7.90 2.14
CA ARG A 321 -15.70 9.12 2.11
C ARG A 321 -15.38 10.00 0.90
N CYS A 322 -14.10 10.25 0.62
CA CYS A 322 -13.68 11.10 -0.50
C CYS A 322 -14.06 10.50 -1.86
N ARG A 323 -14.10 9.17 -1.97
CA ARG A 323 -14.44 8.48 -3.22
C ARG A 323 -15.95 8.31 -3.42
N THR A 324 -16.70 8.01 -2.37
CA THR A 324 -18.16 7.79 -2.50
C THR A 324 -18.95 9.06 -2.63
N ARG A 325 -18.44 10.18 -2.10
CA ARG A 325 -19.09 11.50 -2.20
C ARG A 325 -18.10 12.57 -2.64
N PRO A 326 -17.66 12.55 -3.91
CA PRO A 326 -16.62 13.45 -4.40
C PRO A 326 -17.13 14.87 -4.69
N ALA A 327 -18.44 15.13 -4.66
CA ALA A 327 -19.05 16.36 -5.14
C ALA A 327 -18.50 17.63 -4.45
N PHE A 328 -18.16 17.56 -3.16
CA PHE A 328 -17.52 18.65 -2.43
C PHE A 328 -16.12 19.02 -2.97
N PHE A 329 -15.38 18.02 -3.46
CA PHE A 329 -14.01 18.21 -3.95
C PHE A 329 -13.94 18.62 -5.42
N LEU A 330 -15.05 18.57 -6.16
CA LEU A 330 -15.09 18.96 -7.57
C LEU A 330 -15.14 20.49 -7.70
N ARG A 331 -14.44 21.02 -8.70
CA ARG A 331 -14.52 22.44 -9.01
C ARG A 331 -15.92 22.84 -9.48
N PRO A 332 -16.39 24.06 -9.16
CA PRO A 332 -17.64 24.58 -9.71
C PRO A 332 -17.57 24.54 -11.23
N THR A 333 -18.55 23.91 -11.86
CA THR A 333 -18.68 23.98 -13.32
C THR A 333 -18.96 25.45 -13.66
N ALA A 334 -18.01 26.13 -14.29
CA ALA A 334 -18.23 27.46 -14.80
C ALA A 334 -19.47 27.42 -15.72
N ASP A 335 -20.45 28.27 -15.50
CA ASP A 335 -21.57 28.42 -16.42
C ASP A 335 -20.98 28.70 -17.80
N LYS A 336 -21.14 27.79 -18.75
CA LYS A 336 -21.00 28.12 -20.15
C LYS A 336 -22.06 29.17 -20.41
N LYS A 337 -21.68 30.47 -20.29
CA LYS A 337 -22.48 31.53 -20.86
C LYS A 337 -22.66 31.17 -22.32
N THR A 338 -23.86 30.72 -22.66
CA THR A 338 -24.35 30.64 -24.04
C THR A 338 -24.19 32.05 -24.62
N LYS A 339 -23.16 32.18 -25.47
CA LYS A 339 -23.12 33.28 -26.44
C LYS A 339 -23.91 32.88 -27.67
#